data_728b1838f5f03eba5f64c5184ae0a1d9
#
_entry.id   728b1838f5f03eba5f64c5184ae0a1d9
#
_cell.length_a   1.000
_cell.length_b   1.000
_cell.length_c   1.000
_cell.angle_alpha   90.00
_cell.angle_beta   90.00
_cell.angle_gamma   90.00
#
_symmetry.space_group_name_H-M   'P 1'
#
loop_
_entity.id
_entity.type
_entity.pdbx_description
1 polymer ?
#
loop_
_entity_poly.entity_id
_entity_poly.type
_entity_poly.pdbx_seq_one_letter_code
_entity_poly.pdbx_strand_id
1 'polypeptide(L)'
;MGITTEAGIPSGAEGPSPRASDVEFLSALQLADTFFPTGLYTLSHGFEAFVQAGLVSKAEVEPLLRDYLESVLGPADGVALCHAHRATEARDLERLLATDRRLFAMKLVREARESSRRVGRRILATGVKLRPDSLLKDYRAVVDAGTCPGTSAVALGAVAATLGIPRREAMLIELYTFATSVLGAAMRLIRLDHEEAQLTLARLKPLMVRVVQENMDKGLQEMRAFAPLIDIMGMAHERASIRLFIS
;
A
#
# COMPACT_ATOMS: atom_id res chain seq x y z
N MET A 1 -50.05 2.13 -54.99
CA MET A 1 -49.43 3.29 -54.32
C MET A 1 -49.33 3.00 -52.83
N GLY A 2 -48.19 2.58 -52.38
CA GLY A 2 -47.92 2.34 -50.99
C GLY A 2 -46.47 2.73 -50.72
N ILE A 3 -46.28 3.83 -50.00
CA ILE A 3 -44.99 4.35 -49.60
C ILE A 3 -44.74 3.88 -48.15
N THR A 4 -43.89 2.90 -47.96
CA THR A 4 -43.35 2.52 -46.66
C THR A 4 -42.14 3.36 -46.39
N THR A 5 -42.26 4.28 -45.45
CA THR A 5 -41.17 5.09 -44.93
C THR A 5 -40.50 4.29 -43.82
N GLU A 6 -39.29 3.75 -44.05
CA GLU A 6 -38.43 3.24 -43.01
C GLU A 6 -37.90 4.41 -42.16
N ALA A 7 -38.34 4.48 -40.93
CA ALA A 7 -37.75 5.37 -39.94
C ALA A 7 -36.41 4.80 -39.50
N GLY A 8 -35.30 5.41 -39.95
CA GLY A 8 -33.96 5.10 -39.51
C GLY A 8 -33.82 5.37 -37.99
N ILE A 9 -33.41 4.35 -37.24
CA ILE A 9 -33.02 4.47 -35.85
C ILE A 9 -31.77 5.36 -35.82
N PRO A 10 -31.74 6.47 -35.06
CA PRO A 10 -30.51 7.25 -34.91
C PRO A 10 -29.47 6.41 -34.23
N SER A 11 -28.32 6.23 -34.87
CA SER A 11 -27.13 5.58 -34.29
C SER A 11 -26.77 6.28 -32.98
N GLY A 12 -26.58 5.49 -31.93
CA GLY A 12 -26.38 5.95 -30.58
C GLY A 12 -25.28 7.02 -30.50
N ALA A 13 -25.62 8.14 -29.86
CA ALA A 13 -24.64 9.10 -29.41
C ALA A 13 -23.71 8.39 -28.44
N GLU A 14 -22.46 8.18 -28.84
CA GLU A 14 -21.40 7.80 -27.90
C GLU A 14 -21.38 8.86 -26.80
N GLY A 15 -21.64 8.43 -25.57
CA GLY A 15 -21.54 9.31 -24.41
C GLY A 15 -20.11 9.90 -24.31
N PRO A 16 -19.93 11.02 -23.63
CA PRO A 16 -18.61 11.63 -23.51
C PRO A 16 -17.61 10.61 -22.97
N SER A 17 -16.48 10.46 -23.67
CA SER A 17 -15.37 9.59 -23.21
C SER A 17 -14.99 9.94 -21.78
N PRO A 18 -14.77 8.96 -20.88
CA PRO A 18 -14.35 9.25 -19.50
C PRO A 18 -13.08 10.11 -19.51
N ARG A 19 -13.01 11.13 -18.66
CA ARG A 19 -11.81 11.94 -18.49
C ARG A 19 -10.70 11.04 -17.96
N ALA A 20 -9.48 11.17 -18.44
CA ALA A 20 -8.33 10.39 -17.97
C ALA A 20 -8.21 10.47 -16.44
N SER A 21 -8.39 11.67 -15.86
CA SER A 21 -8.39 11.90 -14.42
C SER A 21 -9.44 11.10 -13.63
N ASP A 22 -10.59 10.80 -14.23
CA ASP A 22 -11.65 10.01 -13.58
C ASP A 22 -11.25 8.53 -13.50
N VAL A 23 -10.62 8.01 -14.55
CA VAL A 23 -10.09 6.62 -14.56
C VAL A 23 -8.95 6.45 -13.56
N GLU A 24 -8.05 7.43 -13.48
CA GLU A 24 -6.94 7.44 -12.52
C GLU A 24 -7.46 7.49 -11.08
N PHE A 25 -8.46 8.32 -10.81
CA PHE A 25 -9.12 8.39 -9.49
C PHE A 25 -9.78 7.06 -9.12
N LEU A 26 -10.54 6.44 -10.03
CA LEU A 26 -11.15 5.13 -9.80
C LEU A 26 -10.10 4.04 -9.61
N SER A 27 -8.97 4.10 -10.33
CA SER A 27 -7.85 3.19 -10.14
C SER A 27 -7.21 3.35 -8.76
N ALA A 28 -7.10 4.58 -8.26
CA ALA A 28 -6.62 4.86 -6.91
C ALA A 28 -7.55 4.28 -5.84
N LEU A 29 -8.87 4.45 -6.00
CA LEU A 29 -9.87 3.83 -5.13
C LEU A 29 -9.77 2.30 -5.16
N GLN A 30 -9.59 1.71 -6.36
CA GLN A 30 -9.44 0.25 -6.51
C GLN A 30 -8.22 -0.28 -5.77
N LEU A 31 -7.05 0.41 -5.83
CA LEU A 31 -5.86 -0.01 -5.09
C LEU A 31 -6.01 0.17 -3.57
N ALA A 32 -6.82 1.13 -3.12
CA ALA A 32 -7.10 1.37 -1.71
C ALA A 32 -8.19 0.46 -1.14
N ASP A 33 -8.92 -0.26 -1.97
CA ASP A 33 -10.05 -1.10 -1.56
C ASP A 33 -9.56 -2.35 -0.81
N THR A 34 -10.30 -2.73 0.22
CA THR A 34 -10.08 -3.97 0.97
C THR A 34 -10.29 -5.24 0.14
N PHE A 35 -11.05 -5.17 -0.96
CA PHE A 35 -11.18 -6.25 -1.94
C PHE A 35 -9.97 -6.41 -2.85
N PHE A 36 -9.08 -5.41 -2.91
CA PHE A 36 -7.85 -5.58 -3.66
C PHE A 36 -7.03 -6.72 -3.04
N PRO A 37 -6.61 -7.73 -3.81
CA PRO A 37 -6.17 -9.01 -3.25
C PRO A 37 -4.74 -8.96 -2.68
N THR A 38 -4.44 -7.99 -1.81
CA THR A 38 -3.15 -7.85 -1.12
C THR A 38 -2.99 -8.86 0.01
N GLY A 39 -4.07 -9.18 0.69
CA GLY A 39 -4.06 -9.97 1.91
C GLY A 39 -3.66 -9.20 3.17
N LEU A 40 -3.66 -7.86 3.13
CA LEU A 40 -3.39 -7.00 4.30
C LEU A 40 -4.33 -7.29 5.47
N TYR A 41 -5.56 -7.71 5.20
CA TYR A 41 -6.54 -8.09 6.21
C TYR A 41 -6.04 -9.13 7.24
N THR A 42 -5.09 -9.98 6.87
CA THR A 42 -4.53 -11.01 7.74
C THR A 42 -3.32 -10.55 8.54
N LEU A 43 -2.96 -9.27 8.45
CA LEU A 43 -1.78 -8.70 9.09
C LEU A 43 -2.19 -7.78 10.23
N SER A 44 -1.51 -7.91 11.37
CA SER A 44 -1.60 -6.95 12.48
C SER A 44 -0.46 -5.95 12.49
N HIS A 45 0.56 -6.17 11.68
CA HIS A 45 1.79 -5.36 11.66
C HIS A 45 2.45 -5.22 13.04
N GLY A 46 2.42 -6.31 13.84
CA GLY A 46 2.93 -6.32 15.20
C GLY A 46 1.95 -5.78 16.26
N PHE A 47 0.80 -5.21 15.87
CA PHE A 47 -0.19 -4.68 16.80
C PHE A 47 -0.69 -5.74 17.80
N GLU A 48 -0.80 -7.00 17.38
CA GLU A 48 -1.19 -8.10 18.27
C GLU A 48 -0.24 -8.26 19.45
N ALA A 49 1.07 -8.09 19.25
CA ALA A 49 2.04 -8.16 20.34
C ALA A 49 1.89 -7.02 21.36
N PHE A 50 1.57 -5.80 20.90
CA PHE A 50 1.26 -4.69 21.80
C PHE A 50 0.06 -5.00 22.68
N VAL A 51 -1.00 -5.58 22.10
CA VAL A 51 -2.20 -5.99 22.84
C VAL A 51 -1.89 -7.09 23.83
N GLN A 52 -1.14 -8.12 23.44
CA GLN A 52 -0.75 -9.23 24.32
C GLN A 52 0.14 -8.77 25.48
N ALA A 53 0.97 -7.77 25.25
CA ALA A 53 1.80 -7.15 26.30
C ALA A 53 1.04 -6.16 27.21
N GLY A 54 -0.23 -5.88 26.94
CA GLY A 54 -1.04 -4.90 27.68
C GLY A 54 -0.59 -3.45 27.47
N LEU A 55 0.13 -3.16 26.37
CA LEU A 55 0.68 -1.85 26.05
C LEU A 55 -0.25 -0.96 25.22
N VAL A 56 -1.33 -1.52 24.68
CA VAL A 56 -2.28 -0.78 23.84
C VAL A 56 -3.70 -1.12 24.25
N SER A 57 -4.46 -0.09 24.60
CA SER A 57 -5.91 -0.06 24.71
C SER A 57 -6.50 0.73 23.53
N LYS A 58 -7.80 0.97 23.53
CA LYS A 58 -8.45 1.80 22.49
C LYS A 58 -7.86 3.22 22.38
N ALA A 59 -7.44 3.80 23.50
CA ALA A 59 -6.88 5.17 23.54
C ALA A 59 -5.50 5.26 22.87
N GLU A 60 -4.70 4.20 22.91
CA GLU A 60 -3.35 4.17 22.36
C GLU A 60 -3.30 3.79 20.87
N VAL A 61 -4.43 3.37 20.25
CA VAL A 61 -4.46 2.99 18.83
C VAL A 61 -4.01 4.15 17.92
N GLU A 62 -4.58 5.34 18.12
CA GLU A 62 -4.23 6.51 17.29
C GLU A 62 -2.77 6.95 17.52
N PRO A 63 -2.27 7.14 18.75
CA PRO A 63 -0.85 7.41 18.99
C PRO A 63 0.09 6.41 18.33
N LEU A 64 -0.17 5.11 18.46
CA LEU A 64 0.65 4.08 17.86
C LEU A 64 0.63 4.17 16.32
N LEU A 65 -0.53 4.40 15.71
CA LEU A 65 -0.62 4.62 14.26
C LEU A 65 0.17 5.85 13.81
N ARG A 66 0.17 6.94 14.59
CA ARG A 66 1.00 8.11 14.32
C ARG A 66 2.49 7.75 14.28
N ASP A 67 2.97 6.99 15.26
CA ASP A 67 4.36 6.54 15.31
C ASP A 67 4.73 5.70 14.09
N TYR A 68 3.87 4.77 13.67
CA TYR A 68 4.08 4.01 12.43
C TYR A 68 4.19 4.91 11.20
N LEU A 69 3.25 5.85 11.03
CA LEU A 69 3.20 6.71 9.86
C LEU A 69 4.41 7.64 9.77
N GLU A 70 4.82 8.26 10.89
CA GLU A 70 5.89 9.26 10.95
C GLU A 70 7.29 8.65 11.00
N SER A 71 7.46 7.52 11.71
CA SER A 71 8.79 6.98 12.01
C SER A 71 9.19 5.79 11.15
N VAL A 72 8.23 5.11 10.51
CA VAL A 72 8.49 3.90 9.71
C VAL A 72 8.01 4.09 8.27
N LEU A 73 6.69 4.23 8.06
CA LEU A 73 6.12 4.17 6.72
C LEU A 73 6.50 5.37 5.86
N GLY A 74 6.30 6.60 6.36
CA GLY A 74 6.64 7.79 5.60
C GLY A 74 8.09 7.82 5.14
N PRO A 75 9.06 7.76 6.09
CA PRO A 75 10.47 7.95 5.76
C PRO A 75 11.16 6.71 5.15
N ALA A 76 10.56 5.53 5.18
CA ALA A 76 11.12 4.33 4.54
C ALA A 76 10.27 3.85 3.37
N ASP A 77 9.09 3.26 3.65
CA ASP A 77 8.22 2.66 2.63
C ASP A 77 7.72 3.71 1.62
N GLY A 78 7.30 4.89 2.10
CA GLY A 78 6.84 5.99 1.25
C GLY A 78 7.92 6.55 0.34
N VAL A 79 9.14 6.74 0.86
CA VAL A 79 10.29 7.18 0.03
C VAL A 79 10.59 6.12 -1.03
N ALA A 80 10.64 4.83 -0.66
CA ALA A 80 10.89 3.75 -1.60
C ALA A 80 9.78 3.66 -2.67
N LEU A 81 8.52 3.79 -2.28
CA LEU A 81 7.37 3.84 -3.19
C LEU A 81 7.54 4.97 -4.22
N CYS A 82 7.88 6.18 -3.78
CA CYS A 82 8.09 7.31 -4.66
C CYS A 82 9.24 7.11 -5.64
N HIS A 83 10.33 6.47 -5.20
CA HIS A 83 11.45 6.10 -6.07
C HIS A 83 11.07 5.00 -7.08
N ALA A 84 10.32 4.00 -6.65
CA ALA A 84 9.80 2.95 -7.53
C ALA A 84 8.87 3.51 -8.60
N HIS A 85 7.99 4.43 -8.22
CA HIS A 85 7.10 5.14 -9.15
C HIS A 85 7.89 5.87 -10.23
N ARG A 86 8.86 6.72 -9.83
CA ARG A 86 9.74 7.44 -10.77
C ARG A 86 10.55 6.50 -11.67
N ALA A 87 11.08 5.40 -11.11
CA ALA A 87 11.83 4.42 -11.88
C ALA A 87 10.95 3.74 -12.94
N THR A 88 9.69 3.48 -12.60
CA THR A 88 8.72 2.90 -13.54
C THR A 88 8.35 3.87 -14.65
N GLU A 89 8.10 5.14 -14.34
CA GLU A 89 7.88 6.20 -15.35
C GLU A 89 9.07 6.36 -16.28
N ALA A 90 10.30 6.31 -15.73
CA ALA A 90 11.55 6.40 -16.48
C ALA A 90 11.94 5.10 -17.21
N ARG A 91 11.18 4.01 -17.07
CA ARG A 91 11.47 2.68 -17.62
C ARG A 91 12.82 2.11 -17.14
N ASP A 92 13.25 2.46 -15.93
CA ASP A 92 14.53 2.08 -15.32
C ASP A 92 14.35 0.90 -14.36
N LEU A 93 14.47 -0.32 -14.89
CA LEU A 93 14.34 -1.56 -14.13
C LEU A 93 15.44 -1.68 -13.05
N GLU A 94 16.68 -1.29 -13.37
CA GLU A 94 17.79 -1.41 -12.41
C GLU A 94 17.56 -0.57 -11.17
N ARG A 95 17.10 0.68 -11.35
CA ARG A 95 16.76 1.58 -10.25
C ARG A 95 15.59 1.04 -9.44
N LEU A 96 14.58 0.45 -10.09
CA LEU A 96 13.45 -0.19 -9.42
C LEU A 96 13.91 -1.34 -8.53
N LEU A 97 14.76 -2.24 -9.05
CA LEU A 97 15.30 -3.38 -8.31
C LEU A 97 16.23 -2.94 -7.17
N ALA A 98 17.05 -1.91 -7.37
CA ALA A 98 17.92 -1.35 -6.33
C ALA A 98 17.10 -0.75 -5.18
N THR A 99 16.01 -0.04 -5.49
CA THR A 99 15.08 0.53 -4.51
C THR A 99 14.44 -0.59 -3.65
N ASP A 100 13.99 -1.66 -4.29
CA ASP A 100 13.35 -2.79 -3.62
C ASP A 100 14.30 -3.52 -2.66
N ARG A 101 15.50 -3.82 -3.12
CA ARG A 101 16.54 -4.44 -2.27
C ARG A 101 16.90 -3.56 -1.07
N ARG A 102 17.00 -2.24 -1.28
CA ARG A 102 17.30 -1.30 -0.20
C ARG A 102 16.20 -1.27 0.85
N LEU A 103 14.93 -1.14 0.45
CA LEU A 103 13.82 -1.15 1.39
C LEU A 103 13.77 -2.47 2.18
N PHE A 104 13.94 -3.59 1.50
CA PHE A 104 13.95 -4.90 2.15
C PHE A 104 15.05 -5.03 3.21
N ALA A 105 16.25 -4.56 2.91
CA ALA A 105 17.39 -4.60 3.83
C ALA A 105 17.18 -3.74 5.09
N MET A 106 16.34 -2.69 5.02
CA MET A 106 16.04 -1.82 6.16
C MET A 106 15.02 -2.41 7.13
N LYS A 107 14.19 -3.36 6.71
CA LYS A 107 13.17 -3.97 7.58
C LYS A 107 13.84 -4.96 8.55
N LEU A 108 13.93 -4.59 9.83
CA LEU A 108 14.62 -5.39 10.87
C LEU A 108 13.81 -6.65 11.24
N VAL A 109 12.50 -6.52 11.40
CA VAL A 109 11.61 -7.61 11.82
C VAL A 109 11.41 -8.58 10.65
N ARG A 110 11.65 -9.88 10.88
CA ARG A 110 11.50 -10.93 9.86
C ARG A 110 10.08 -11.01 9.33
N GLU A 111 9.07 -10.96 10.21
CA GLU A 111 7.67 -11.02 9.79
C GLU A 111 7.28 -9.81 8.94
N ALA A 112 7.81 -8.61 9.23
CA ALA A 112 7.61 -7.43 8.40
C ALA A 112 8.23 -7.59 7.01
N ARG A 113 9.42 -8.22 6.89
CA ARG A 113 10.01 -8.57 5.59
C ARG A 113 9.15 -9.54 4.81
N GLU A 114 8.75 -10.65 5.43
CA GLU A 114 8.01 -11.72 4.75
C GLU A 114 6.58 -11.29 4.38
N SER A 115 5.91 -10.52 5.24
CA SER A 115 4.59 -9.97 4.93
C SER A 115 4.66 -8.96 3.78
N SER A 116 5.66 -8.07 3.78
CA SER A 116 5.89 -7.11 2.69
C SER A 116 6.13 -7.82 1.35
N ARG A 117 6.96 -8.88 1.31
CA ARG A 117 7.17 -9.71 0.10
C ARG A 117 5.88 -10.39 -0.37
N ARG A 118 5.11 -10.97 0.55
CA ARG A 118 3.86 -11.65 0.22
C ARG A 118 2.83 -10.69 -0.37
N VAL A 119 2.66 -9.53 0.24
CA VAL A 119 1.76 -8.48 -0.22
C VAL A 119 2.22 -7.94 -1.57
N GLY A 120 3.50 -7.60 -1.71
CA GLY A 120 4.04 -7.04 -2.95
C GLY A 120 3.92 -8.00 -4.15
N ARG A 121 4.18 -9.30 -3.96
CA ARG A 121 3.94 -10.32 -5.00
C ARG A 121 2.49 -10.35 -5.47
N ARG A 122 1.52 -10.20 -4.56
CA ARG A 122 0.10 -10.15 -4.90
C ARG A 122 -0.26 -8.88 -5.66
N ILE A 123 0.27 -7.73 -5.22
CA ILE A 123 0.10 -6.44 -5.91
C ILE A 123 0.63 -6.57 -7.35
N LEU A 124 1.84 -7.08 -7.55
CA LEU A 124 2.44 -7.26 -8.87
C LEU A 124 1.63 -8.23 -9.74
N ALA A 125 1.21 -9.37 -9.17
CA ALA A 125 0.44 -10.37 -9.90
C ALA A 125 -0.90 -9.80 -10.41
N THR A 126 -1.55 -8.95 -9.62
CA THR A 126 -2.80 -8.28 -10.00
C THR A 126 -2.53 -7.12 -10.93
N GLY A 127 -1.52 -6.28 -10.65
CA GLY A 127 -1.16 -5.12 -11.46
C GLY A 127 -0.84 -5.47 -12.90
N VAL A 128 -0.07 -6.54 -13.14
CA VAL A 128 0.25 -7.03 -14.50
C VAL A 128 -1.02 -7.46 -15.27
N LYS A 129 -2.07 -7.92 -14.57
CA LYS A 129 -3.35 -8.28 -15.22
C LYS A 129 -4.20 -7.06 -15.49
N LEU A 130 -4.22 -6.08 -14.58
CA LEU A 130 -4.98 -4.83 -14.73
C LEU A 130 -4.42 -3.97 -15.86
N ARG A 131 -3.11 -3.84 -15.92
CA ARG A 131 -2.41 -3.09 -16.96
C ARG A 131 -1.18 -3.87 -17.42
N PRO A 132 -1.26 -4.64 -18.51
CA PRO A 132 -0.09 -5.32 -19.08
C PRO A 132 0.97 -4.31 -19.53
N ASP A 133 2.07 -4.26 -18.79
CA ASP A 133 3.23 -3.41 -19.04
C ASP A 133 4.51 -4.24 -19.07
N SER A 134 5.45 -3.95 -19.96
CA SER A 134 6.68 -4.74 -20.13
C SER A 134 7.59 -4.65 -18.91
N LEU A 135 7.84 -3.44 -18.39
CA LEU A 135 8.71 -3.26 -17.23
C LEU A 135 8.12 -3.92 -15.98
N LEU A 136 6.79 -3.82 -15.80
CA LEU A 136 6.12 -4.48 -14.69
C LEU A 136 6.19 -6.01 -14.79
N LYS A 137 6.11 -6.56 -16.02
CA LYS A 137 6.32 -8.01 -16.28
C LYS A 137 7.75 -8.42 -15.97
N ASP A 138 8.75 -7.64 -16.39
CA ASP A 138 10.17 -7.90 -16.14
C ASP A 138 10.46 -7.84 -14.64
N TYR A 139 9.96 -6.82 -13.92
CA TYR A 139 10.10 -6.74 -12.47
C TYR A 139 9.47 -7.96 -11.78
N ARG A 140 8.25 -8.32 -12.18
CA ARG A 140 7.59 -9.51 -11.65
C ARG A 140 8.41 -10.79 -11.91
N ALA A 141 8.96 -10.98 -13.08
CA ALA A 141 9.78 -12.15 -13.41
C ALA A 141 11.01 -12.25 -12.48
N VAL A 142 11.69 -11.14 -12.21
CA VAL A 142 12.83 -11.08 -11.28
C VAL A 142 12.40 -11.41 -9.84
N VAL A 143 11.21 -10.94 -9.40
CA VAL A 143 10.65 -11.24 -8.08
C VAL A 143 10.24 -12.72 -7.98
N ASP A 144 9.60 -13.28 -9.01
CA ASP A 144 9.16 -14.67 -9.04
C ASP A 144 10.38 -15.63 -9.06
N ALA A 145 11.49 -15.23 -9.71
CA ALA A 145 12.78 -15.94 -9.68
C ALA A 145 13.49 -15.85 -8.31
N GLY A 146 13.00 -15.04 -7.37
CA GLY A 146 13.57 -14.88 -6.02
C GLY A 146 14.84 -14.03 -5.96
N THR A 147 15.25 -13.37 -7.05
CA THR A 147 16.46 -12.54 -7.13
C THR A 147 16.22 -11.09 -6.69
N CYS A 148 14.95 -10.71 -6.49
CA CYS A 148 14.55 -9.46 -5.88
C CYS A 148 13.38 -9.70 -4.91
N PRO A 149 13.29 -8.95 -3.79
CA PRO A 149 12.29 -9.19 -2.74
C PRO A 149 10.83 -9.06 -3.21
N GLY A 150 10.50 -8.01 -3.95
CA GLY A 150 9.14 -7.63 -4.30
C GLY A 150 8.38 -7.06 -3.11
N THR A 151 8.94 -6.04 -2.44
CA THR A 151 8.32 -5.40 -1.27
C THR A 151 7.03 -4.67 -1.61
N SER A 152 6.09 -4.60 -0.67
CA SER A 152 4.75 -4.03 -0.87
C SER A 152 4.76 -2.60 -1.42
N ALA A 153 5.52 -1.71 -0.78
CA ALA A 153 5.57 -0.30 -1.16
C ALA A 153 6.18 -0.09 -2.56
N VAL A 154 7.25 -0.84 -2.90
CA VAL A 154 7.87 -0.76 -4.22
C VAL A 154 6.95 -1.34 -5.30
N ALA A 155 6.30 -2.46 -5.03
CA ALA A 155 5.31 -3.04 -5.92
C ALA A 155 4.11 -2.10 -6.14
N LEU A 156 3.62 -1.47 -5.08
CA LEU A 156 2.53 -0.50 -5.17
C LEU A 156 2.93 0.72 -6.00
N GLY A 157 4.13 1.28 -5.76
CA GLY A 157 4.64 2.41 -6.53
C GLY A 157 4.77 2.10 -8.02
N ALA A 158 5.28 0.92 -8.37
CA ALA A 158 5.40 0.49 -9.76
C ALA A 158 4.02 0.27 -10.42
N VAL A 159 3.07 -0.38 -9.74
CA VAL A 159 1.72 -0.60 -10.27
C VAL A 159 0.97 0.73 -10.39
N ALA A 160 1.04 1.61 -9.40
CA ALA A 160 0.40 2.92 -9.43
C ALA A 160 0.88 3.76 -10.64
N ALA A 161 2.18 3.78 -10.90
CA ALA A 161 2.75 4.48 -12.06
C ALA A 161 2.19 3.93 -13.38
N THR A 162 2.06 2.60 -13.52
CA THR A 162 1.50 2.01 -14.75
C THR A 162 0.01 2.29 -14.92
N LEU A 163 -0.73 2.51 -13.83
CA LEU A 163 -2.15 2.87 -13.84
C LEU A 163 -2.38 4.38 -14.00
N GLY A 164 -1.32 5.18 -14.11
CA GLY A 164 -1.40 6.64 -14.23
C GLY A 164 -1.73 7.35 -12.92
N ILE A 165 -1.73 6.64 -11.79
CA ILE A 165 -1.99 7.24 -10.48
C ILE A 165 -0.80 8.12 -10.10
N PRO A 166 -1.01 9.43 -9.80
CA PRO A 166 0.10 10.30 -9.43
C PRO A 166 0.83 9.80 -8.17
N ARG A 167 2.12 10.05 -8.11
CA ARG A 167 3.01 9.59 -7.03
C ARG A 167 2.54 9.98 -5.62
N ARG A 168 1.97 11.19 -5.49
CA ARG A 168 1.45 11.69 -4.23
C ARG A 168 0.27 10.84 -3.74
N GLU A 169 -0.65 10.53 -4.63
CA GLU A 169 -1.83 9.70 -4.37
C GLU A 169 -1.42 8.26 -4.08
N ALA A 170 -0.44 7.72 -4.80
CA ALA A 170 0.10 6.39 -4.54
C ALA A 170 0.67 6.26 -3.11
N MET A 171 1.39 7.29 -2.62
CA MET A 171 1.89 7.31 -1.25
C MET A 171 0.75 7.46 -0.22
N LEU A 172 -0.28 8.25 -0.53
CA LEU A 172 -1.48 8.33 0.34
C LEU A 172 -2.20 6.98 0.44
N ILE A 173 -2.29 6.21 -0.66
CA ILE A 173 -2.86 4.86 -0.66
C ILE A 173 -2.08 3.95 0.29
N GLU A 174 -0.75 3.96 0.25
CA GLU A 174 0.09 3.14 1.15
C GLU A 174 -0.21 3.45 2.62
N LEU A 175 -0.19 4.74 3.00
CA LEU A 175 -0.44 5.16 4.39
C LEU A 175 -1.88 4.82 4.83
N TYR A 176 -2.84 5.03 3.95
CA TYR A 176 -4.25 4.77 4.22
C TYR A 176 -4.53 3.28 4.39
N THR A 177 -4.06 2.44 3.47
CA THR A 177 -4.29 0.99 3.52
C THR A 177 -3.59 0.33 4.70
N PHE A 178 -2.42 0.82 5.09
CA PHE A 178 -1.76 0.40 6.32
C PHE A 178 -2.60 0.75 7.56
N ALA A 179 -3.05 2.00 7.69
CA ALA A 179 -3.86 2.44 8.82
C ALA A 179 -5.16 1.63 8.92
N THR A 180 -5.85 1.40 7.81
CA THR A 180 -7.07 0.58 7.79
C THR A 180 -6.81 -0.88 8.15
N SER A 181 -5.65 -1.44 7.78
CA SER A 181 -5.25 -2.80 8.18
C SER A 181 -5.07 -2.92 9.70
N VAL A 182 -4.34 -1.96 10.32
CA VAL A 182 -4.15 -1.94 11.78
C VAL A 182 -5.46 -1.69 12.52
N LEU A 183 -6.31 -0.76 12.04
CA LEU A 183 -7.65 -0.54 12.62
C LEU A 183 -8.51 -1.80 12.53
N GLY A 184 -8.45 -2.52 11.40
CA GLY A 184 -9.12 -3.81 11.26
C GLY A 184 -8.59 -4.87 12.24
N ALA A 185 -7.31 -4.86 12.58
CA ALA A 185 -6.75 -5.70 13.64
C ALA A 185 -7.24 -5.25 15.04
N ALA A 186 -7.27 -3.94 15.31
CA ALA A 186 -7.77 -3.39 16.57
C ALA A 186 -9.25 -3.74 16.82
N MET A 187 -10.08 -3.70 15.79
CA MET A 187 -11.49 -4.11 15.88
C MET A 187 -11.63 -5.58 16.36
N ARG A 188 -10.74 -6.46 15.91
CA ARG A 188 -10.76 -7.90 16.27
C ARG A 188 -10.12 -8.18 17.62
N LEU A 189 -9.03 -7.50 17.97
CA LEU A 189 -8.21 -7.79 19.16
C LEU A 189 -8.74 -7.09 20.42
N ILE A 190 -9.14 -5.81 20.31
CA ILE A 190 -9.54 -4.97 21.44
C ILE A 190 -10.99 -4.45 21.33
N ARG A 191 -11.76 -5.00 20.39
CA ARG A 191 -13.15 -4.61 20.15
C ARG A 191 -13.34 -3.10 19.93
N LEU A 192 -12.44 -2.49 19.15
CA LEU A 192 -12.66 -1.15 18.64
C LEU A 192 -13.90 -1.21 17.74
N ASP A 193 -14.88 -0.32 17.94
CA ASP A 193 -16.05 -0.34 17.09
C ASP A 193 -15.80 0.35 15.73
N HIS A 194 -16.73 0.13 14.79
CA HIS A 194 -16.58 0.66 13.42
C HIS A 194 -16.58 2.19 13.37
N GLU A 195 -17.37 2.85 14.19
CA GLU A 195 -17.46 4.31 14.24
C GLU A 195 -16.16 4.89 14.82
N GLU A 196 -15.67 4.36 15.94
CA GLU A 196 -14.37 4.75 16.53
C GLU A 196 -13.22 4.56 15.53
N ALA A 197 -13.21 3.44 14.78
CA ALA A 197 -12.20 3.20 13.75
C ALA A 197 -12.26 4.27 12.63
N GLN A 198 -13.46 4.63 12.16
CA GLN A 198 -13.64 5.66 11.13
C GLN A 198 -13.27 7.06 11.64
N LEU A 199 -13.61 7.40 12.88
CA LEU A 199 -13.24 8.66 13.51
C LEU A 199 -11.70 8.75 13.68
N THR A 200 -11.05 7.67 14.11
CA THR A 200 -9.60 7.59 14.20
C THR A 200 -8.95 7.80 12.84
N LEU A 201 -9.45 7.10 11.81
CA LEU A 201 -8.95 7.27 10.44
C LEU A 201 -9.12 8.72 9.95
N ALA A 202 -10.27 9.36 10.26
CA ALA A 202 -10.51 10.75 9.89
C ALA A 202 -9.49 11.70 10.55
N ARG A 203 -9.18 11.49 11.85
CA ARG A 203 -8.17 12.30 12.58
C ARG A 203 -6.75 12.09 12.05
N LEU A 204 -6.44 10.94 11.46
CA LEU A 204 -5.12 10.64 10.88
C LEU A 204 -4.90 11.26 9.49
N LYS A 205 -5.95 11.63 8.75
CA LYS A 205 -5.82 12.18 7.38
C LYS A 205 -4.90 13.41 7.29
N PRO A 206 -5.00 14.43 8.16
CA PRO A 206 -4.07 15.57 8.11
C PRO A 206 -2.61 15.14 8.32
N LEU A 207 -2.38 14.17 9.21
CA LEU A 207 -1.05 13.60 9.42
C LEU A 207 -0.53 12.90 8.17
N MET A 208 -1.33 12.06 7.51
CA MET A 208 -0.94 11.38 6.28
C MET A 208 -0.53 12.38 5.20
N VAL A 209 -1.29 13.47 5.04
CA VAL A 209 -0.95 14.54 4.09
C VAL A 209 0.39 15.17 4.43
N ARG A 210 0.66 15.49 5.69
CA ARG A 210 1.95 16.03 6.15
C ARG A 210 3.09 15.04 5.90
N VAL A 211 2.92 13.77 6.26
CA VAL A 211 3.93 12.71 6.04
C VAL A 211 4.29 12.58 4.56
N VAL A 212 3.31 12.66 3.67
CA VAL A 212 3.55 12.66 2.23
C VAL A 212 4.37 13.88 1.82
N GLN A 213 3.97 15.09 2.23
CA GLN A 213 4.68 16.33 1.91
C GLN A 213 6.15 16.31 2.37
N GLU A 214 6.41 15.76 3.56
CA GLU A 214 7.75 15.70 4.14
C GLU A 214 8.66 14.64 3.52
N ASN A 215 8.10 13.62 2.87
CA ASN A 215 8.88 12.45 2.46
C ASN A 215 8.89 12.17 0.95
N MET A 216 7.90 12.63 0.18
CA MET A 216 7.74 12.22 -1.23
C MET A 216 8.89 12.65 -2.15
N ASP A 217 9.66 13.67 -1.78
CA ASP A 217 10.77 14.19 -2.58
C ASP A 217 12.14 13.86 -2.00
N LYS A 218 12.22 13.16 -0.88
CA LYS A 218 13.48 12.70 -0.29
C LYS A 218 14.25 11.79 -1.23
N GLY A 219 15.57 11.87 -1.16
CA GLY A 219 16.47 10.97 -1.86
C GLY A 219 16.47 9.56 -1.26
N LEU A 220 16.84 8.58 -2.06
CA LEU A 220 16.91 7.19 -1.60
C LEU A 220 17.88 7.00 -0.43
N GLN A 221 18.96 7.80 -0.37
CA GLN A 221 19.94 7.80 0.72
C GLN A 221 19.38 8.36 2.04
N GLU A 222 18.30 9.12 1.98
CA GLU A 222 17.63 9.71 3.16
C GLU A 222 16.60 8.77 3.78
N MET A 223 16.39 7.60 3.17
CA MET A 223 15.50 6.57 3.74
C MET A 223 15.97 6.20 5.16
N ARG A 224 15.03 6.20 6.08
CA ARG A 224 15.25 5.80 7.47
C ARG A 224 13.99 5.16 8.05
N ALA A 225 14.17 4.28 9.02
CA ALA A 225 13.13 3.80 9.91
C ALA A 225 13.73 3.74 11.32
N PHE A 226 13.07 4.36 12.27
CA PHE A 226 13.53 4.32 13.66
C PHE A 226 12.32 4.31 14.60
N ALA A 227 11.91 3.13 15.00
CA ALA A 227 10.82 2.90 15.94
C ALA A 227 11.12 1.67 16.81
N PRO A 228 12.08 1.79 17.77
CA PRO A 228 12.61 0.64 18.52
C PRO A 228 11.54 -0.19 19.21
N LEU A 229 10.52 0.44 19.78
CA LEU A 229 9.43 -0.29 20.45
C LEU A 229 8.61 -1.10 19.44
N ILE A 230 8.32 -0.55 18.26
CA ILE A 230 7.63 -1.26 17.20
C ILE A 230 8.45 -2.49 16.75
N ASP A 231 9.76 -2.31 16.56
CA ASP A 231 10.65 -3.40 16.16
C ASP A 231 10.72 -4.49 17.24
N ILE A 232 10.87 -4.10 18.53
CA ILE A 232 10.88 -5.05 19.64
C ILE A 232 9.59 -5.85 19.72
N MET A 233 8.44 -5.19 19.60
CA MET A 233 7.14 -5.85 19.63
C MET A 233 6.92 -6.74 18.42
N GLY A 234 7.36 -6.34 17.23
CA GLY A 234 7.36 -7.20 16.05
C GLY A 234 8.21 -8.46 16.23
N MET A 235 9.41 -8.33 16.80
CA MET A 235 10.27 -9.48 17.13
C MET A 235 9.69 -10.36 18.25
N ALA A 236 8.97 -9.78 19.21
CA ALA A 236 8.25 -10.53 20.25
C ALA A 236 7.10 -11.35 19.64
N HIS A 237 6.36 -10.77 18.67
CA HIS A 237 5.31 -11.47 17.96
C HIS A 237 5.81 -12.73 17.23
N GLU A 238 7.01 -12.71 16.67
CA GLU A 238 7.64 -13.87 16.03
C GLU A 238 7.78 -15.09 16.95
N ARG A 239 7.88 -14.85 18.25
CA ARG A 239 8.09 -15.89 19.29
C ARG A 239 6.80 -16.26 20.04
N ALA A 240 5.69 -15.58 19.75
CA ALA A 240 4.42 -15.83 20.42
C ALA A 240 3.88 -17.23 20.08
N SER A 241 3.44 -17.97 21.10
CA SER A 241 2.87 -19.32 20.95
C SER A 241 1.43 -19.30 20.42
N ILE A 242 0.71 -18.22 20.65
CA ILE A 242 -0.68 -18.02 20.21
C ILE A 242 -0.72 -16.76 19.35
N ARG A 243 -1.20 -16.89 18.11
CA ARG A 243 -1.29 -15.80 17.15
C ARG A 243 -2.58 -15.90 16.36
N LEU A 244 -3.33 -14.82 16.29
CA LEU A 244 -4.51 -14.68 15.44
C LEU A 244 -4.14 -14.16 14.04
N PHE A 245 -3.04 -13.42 13.96
CA PHE A 245 -2.54 -12.82 12.73
C PHE A 245 -1.24 -13.49 12.28
N ILE A 246 -0.95 -13.33 10.99
CA ILE A 246 0.26 -13.91 10.39
C ILE A 246 1.49 -13.03 10.66
N SER A 247 1.25 -11.74 10.94
CA SER A 247 2.31 -10.77 11.33
C SER A 247 1.70 -9.55 11.99
#